data_ff76ad559f16c20ed9a15e84a00a5da2
#
_entry.id   ff76ad559f16c20ed9a15e84a00a5da2
#
_cell.length_a   1.000
_cell.length_b   1.000
_cell.length_c   1.000
_cell.angle_alpha   90.00
_cell.angle_beta   90.00
_cell.angle_gamma   90.00
#
_symmetry.space_group_name_H-M   'P 1'
#
loop_
_entity.id
_entity.type
_entity.pdbx_description
1 polymer ?
#
loop_
_entity_poly.entity_id
_entity_poly.type
_entity_poly.pdbx_seq_one_letter_code
_entity_poly.pdbx_strand_id
1 'polypeptide(L)'
;YQSISQQMEVSEMSNYSKVSVANDPRTELHDQLGLTGAEISINHLPAGASVPFVHYHKTNEEIYIILSGKGKAVVDGEDIELSAGDIVRIAPDGKRQFFAADDSEISYACIQVKAGSLEAYTADDAVIE
;
A
#
# COMPACT_ATOMS: atom_id res chain seq x y z
N TYR A 1 8.11 -4.27 -21.45
CA TYR A 1 9.21 -4.39 -20.49
C TYR A 1 10.30 -3.35 -20.75
N GLN A 2 10.62 -3.17 -22.00
CA GLN A 2 11.57 -2.13 -22.38
C GLN A 2 11.08 -0.73 -22.02
N SER A 3 9.77 -0.50 -22.09
CA SER A 3 9.22 0.80 -21.68
C SER A 3 9.43 1.10 -20.20
N ILE A 4 9.43 0.07 -19.36
CA ILE A 4 9.73 0.25 -17.92
C ILE A 4 11.20 0.67 -17.73
N SER A 5 12.12 0.02 -18.42
CA SER A 5 13.54 0.39 -18.37
C SER A 5 13.76 1.82 -18.83
N GLN A 6 13.09 2.21 -19.92
CA GLN A 6 13.20 3.58 -20.44
C GLN A 6 12.61 4.60 -19.45
N GLN A 7 11.50 4.26 -18.81
CA GLN A 7 10.93 5.11 -17.76
C GLN A 7 11.90 5.29 -16.60
N MET A 8 12.56 4.23 -16.17
CA MET A 8 13.52 4.32 -15.07
C MET A 8 14.72 5.19 -15.44
N GLU A 9 15.21 5.08 -16.66
CA GLU A 9 16.30 5.94 -17.14
C GLU A 9 15.90 7.41 -17.15
N VAL A 10 14.68 7.72 -17.62
CA VAL A 10 14.14 9.08 -17.60
C VAL A 10 13.96 9.54 -16.16
N SER A 11 13.46 8.66 -15.26
CA SER A 11 13.25 8.97 -13.85
C SER A 11 14.54 9.30 -13.12
N GLU A 12 15.65 8.64 -13.48
CA GLU A 12 16.97 8.95 -12.88
C GLU A 12 17.42 10.37 -13.18
N MET A 13 16.99 10.92 -14.32
CA MET A 13 17.34 12.28 -14.73
C MET A 13 16.32 13.31 -14.29
N SER A 14 15.21 12.88 -13.72
CA SER A 14 14.11 13.74 -13.32
C SER A 14 13.88 13.63 -11.81
N ASN A 15 13.29 14.67 -11.24
CA ASN A 15 12.90 14.66 -9.83
C ASN A 15 11.54 14.02 -9.59
N TYR A 16 10.98 13.36 -10.61
CA TYR A 16 9.70 12.67 -10.47
C TYR A 16 9.69 11.40 -11.31
N SER A 17 8.80 10.49 -10.94
CA SER A 17 8.44 9.33 -11.74
C SER A 17 6.93 9.12 -11.65
N LYS A 18 6.35 8.51 -12.68
CA LYS A 18 4.91 8.30 -12.74
C LYS A 18 4.61 6.98 -13.42
N VAL A 19 3.68 6.22 -12.84
CA VAL A 19 3.11 5.04 -13.47
C VAL A 19 1.59 5.11 -13.36
N SER A 20 0.91 4.46 -14.30
CA SER A 20 -0.52 4.24 -14.23
C SER A 20 -0.74 2.75 -14.00
N VAL A 21 -1.59 2.41 -13.04
CA VAL A 21 -1.84 1.02 -12.69
C VAL A 21 -3.09 0.51 -13.39
N ALA A 22 -3.05 -0.75 -13.83
CA ALA A 22 -4.21 -1.44 -14.33
C ALA A 22 -5.00 -2.06 -13.17
N ASN A 23 -6.15 -2.67 -13.50
CA ASN A 23 -7.01 -3.28 -12.49
C ASN A 23 -6.61 -4.73 -12.21
N ASP A 24 -5.35 -4.94 -11.91
CA ASP A 24 -4.78 -6.26 -11.59
C ASP A 24 -5.04 -6.61 -10.11
N PRO A 25 -5.03 -7.90 -9.74
CA PRO A 25 -5.20 -8.27 -8.34
C PRO A 25 -4.18 -7.64 -7.40
N ARG A 26 -2.93 -7.47 -7.87
CA ARG A 26 -1.89 -6.82 -7.09
C ARG A 26 -0.86 -6.20 -8.01
N THR A 27 -0.51 -4.95 -7.74
CA THR A 27 0.57 -4.23 -8.42
C THR A 27 1.52 -3.67 -7.38
N GLU A 28 2.79 -4.00 -7.46
CA GLU A 28 3.84 -3.48 -6.57
C GLU A 28 4.59 -2.36 -7.29
N LEU A 29 4.84 -1.26 -6.60
CA LEU A 29 5.29 -0.02 -7.22
C LEU A 29 6.71 0.40 -6.83
N HIS A 30 7.35 -0.26 -5.86
CA HIS A 30 8.70 0.12 -5.42
C HIS A 30 9.66 0.28 -6.61
N ASP A 31 9.80 -0.78 -7.41
CA ASP A 31 10.74 -0.77 -8.53
C ASP A 31 10.24 0.09 -9.69
N GLN A 32 8.96 0.04 -9.98
CA GLN A 32 8.38 0.80 -11.09
C GLN A 32 8.51 2.31 -10.90
N LEU A 33 8.43 2.77 -9.66
CA LEU A 33 8.55 4.20 -9.33
C LEU A 33 9.94 4.59 -8.88
N GLY A 34 10.82 3.62 -8.59
CA GLY A 34 12.13 3.90 -8.03
C GLY A 34 12.06 4.44 -6.61
N LEU A 35 11.13 3.91 -5.80
CA LEU A 35 10.96 4.37 -4.42
C LEU A 35 12.17 3.96 -3.58
N THR A 36 12.55 4.80 -2.63
CA THR A 36 13.69 4.54 -1.76
C THR A 36 13.30 4.42 -0.29
N GLY A 37 12.17 5.01 0.10
CA GLY A 37 11.74 5.05 1.49
C GLY A 37 10.45 4.32 1.79
N ALA A 38 9.81 3.76 0.76
CA ALA A 38 8.52 3.10 0.92
C ALA A 38 8.34 2.02 -0.14
N GLU A 39 7.49 1.05 0.14
CA GLU A 39 6.88 0.20 -0.87
C GLU A 39 5.39 0.50 -0.90
N ILE A 40 4.83 0.60 -2.09
CA ILE A 40 3.39 0.81 -2.28
C ILE A 40 2.87 -0.32 -3.15
N SER A 41 1.76 -0.93 -2.74
CA SER A 41 1.04 -1.87 -3.58
C SER A 41 -0.42 -1.43 -3.71
N ILE A 42 -0.99 -1.71 -4.89
CA ILE A 42 -2.40 -1.51 -5.16
C ILE A 42 -3.01 -2.91 -5.28
N ASN A 43 -4.09 -3.14 -4.55
CA ASN A 43 -4.66 -4.47 -4.38
C ASN A 43 -6.16 -4.46 -4.67
N HIS A 44 -6.63 -5.51 -5.34
CA HIS A 44 -8.04 -5.69 -5.66
C HIS A 44 -8.45 -7.11 -5.28
N LEU A 45 -9.43 -7.24 -4.42
CA LEU A 45 -10.03 -8.51 -4.06
C LEU A 45 -11.49 -8.52 -4.53
N PRO A 46 -11.88 -9.50 -5.36
CA PRO A 46 -13.30 -9.61 -5.72
C PRO A 46 -14.15 -10.01 -4.53
N ALA A 47 -15.45 -9.82 -4.62
CA ALA A 47 -16.39 -10.16 -3.56
C ALA A 47 -16.15 -11.60 -3.08
N GLY A 48 -16.11 -11.78 -1.77
CA GLY A 48 -15.90 -13.07 -1.12
C GLY A 48 -14.46 -13.58 -1.11
N ALA A 49 -13.52 -12.88 -1.75
CA ALA A 49 -12.13 -13.30 -1.79
C ALA A 49 -11.35 -12.79 -0.57
N SER A 50 -10.22 -13.43 -0.31
CA SER A 50 -9.34 -13.04 0.78
C SER A 50 -7.89 -13.21 0.36
N VAL A 51 -7.00 -12.49 1.03
CA VAL A 51 -5.57 -12.78 0.99
C VAL A 51 -5.39 -14.16 1.63
N PRO A 52 -4.63 -15.08 1.00
CA PRO A 52 -4.64 -16.49 1.42
C PRO A 52 -3.80 -16.81 2.66
N PHE A 53 -3.22 -15.82 3.33
CA PHE A 53 -2.35 -16.07 4.48
C PHE A 53 -2.40 -14.91 5.47
N VAL A 54 -2.05 -15.23 6.71
CA VAL A 54 -1.79 -14.24 7.77
C VAL A 54 -0.31 -13.92 7.75
N HIS A 55 0.04 -12.63 7.86
CA HIS A 55 1.45 -12.24 7.92
C HIS A 55 1.67 -11.07 8.87
N TYR A 56 2.92 -10.84 9.20
CA TYR A 56 3.39 -9.67 9.92
C TYR A 56 4.77 -9.29 9.41
N HIS A 57 5.27 -8.14 9.82
CA HIS A 57 6.56 -7.64 9.35
C HIS A 57 7.56 -7.51 10.49
N LYS A 58 8.85 -7.60 10.16
CA LYS A 58 9.92 -7.47 11.14
C LYS A 58 10.13 -6.01 11.56
N THR A 59 10.13 -5.10 10.61
CA THR A 59 10.51 -3.70 10.85
C THR A 59 9.53 -2.69 10.28
N ASN A 60 8.73 -3.07 9.28
CA ASN A 60 7.90 -2.12 8.55
C ASN A 60 6.52 -1.99 9.17
N GLU A 61 6.07 -0.76 9.35
CA GLU A 61 4.65 -0.50 9.56
C GLU A 61 3.96 -0.41 8.21
N GLU A 62 2.69 -0.72 8.17
CA GLU A 62 1.89 -0.61 6.95
C GLU A 62 0.73 0.34 7.15
N ILE A 63 0.44 1.12 6.11
CA ILE A 63 -0.71 2.00 6.06
C ILE A 63 -1.58 1.51 4.93
N TYR A 64 -2.83 1.18 5.24
CA TYR A 64 -3.80 0.72 4.27
C TYR A 64 -4.82 1.82 4.02
N ILE A 65 -5.01 2.17 2.75
CA ILE A 65 -5.98 3.17 2.32
C ILE A 65 -7.03 2.45 1.49
N ILE A 66 -8.28 2.42 1.97
CA ILE A 66 -9.36 1.73 1.28
C ILE A 66 -9.90 2.66 0.19
N LEU A 67 -9.73 2.24 -1.06
CA LEU A 67 -10.05 3.05 -2.23
C LEU A 67 -11.49 2.85 -2.69
N SER A 68 -11.98 1.61 -2.60
CA SER A 68 -13.36 1.29 -3.01
C SER A 68 -13.83 0.02 -2.31
N GLY A 69 -15.14 -0.17 -2.26
CA GLY A 69 -15.74 -1.39 -1.77
C GLY A 69 -15.78 -1.53 -0.27
N LYS A 70 -15.96 -2.76 0.18
CA LYS A 70 -16.08 -3.11 1.60
C LYS A 70 -15.40 -4.43 1.89
N GLY A 71 -14.95 -4.58 3.12
CA GLY A 71 -14.36 -5.82 3.59
C GLY A 71 -13.99 -5.72 5.05
N LYS A 72 -13.00 -6.50 5.46
CA LYS A 72 -12.48 -6.44 6.81
C LYS A 72 -11.00 -6.81 6.83
N ALA A 73 -10.31 -6.36 7.85
CA ALA A 73 -9.01 -6.87 8.23
C ALA A 73 -9.18 -7.61 9.55
N VAL A 74 -8.50 -8.74 9.69
CA VAL A 74 -8.34 -9.40 10.99
C VAL A 74 -6.93 -9.09 11.45
N VAL A 75 -6.80 -8.41 12.57
CA VAL A 75 -5.50 -8.01 13.13
C VAL A 75 -5.41 -8.56 14.55
N ASP A 76 -4.45 -9.45 14.79
CA ASP A 76 -4.27 -10.12 16.09
C ASP A 76 -5.57 -10.76 16.59
N GLY A 77 -6.34 -11.35 15.66
CA GLY A 77 -7.60 -12.00 15.97
C GLY A 77 -8.81 -11.06 16.09
N GLU A 78 -8.62 -9.77 15.95
CA GLU A 78 -9.70 -8.79 16.06
C GLU A 78 -10.19 -8.39 14.68
N ASP A 79 -11.50 -8.41 14.46
CA ASP A 79 -12.13 -7.99 13.20
C ASP A 79 -12.24 -6.48 13.14
N ILE A 80 -11.77 -5.91 12.03
CA ILE A 80 -11.84 -4.46 11.77
C ILE A 80 -12.62 -4.29 10.46
N GLU A 81 -13.79 -3.68 10.54
CA GLU A 81 -14.60 -3.38 9.35
C GLU A 81 -13.94 -2.30 8.50
N LEU A 82 -13.98 -2.50 7.17
CA LEU A 82 -13.36 -1.60 6.21
C LEU A 82 -14.36 -1.17 5.15
N SER A 83 -14.33 0.13 4.83
CA SER A 83 -15.07 0.69 3.70
C SER A 83 -14.26 1.81 3.05
N ALA A 84 -14.68 2.21 1.85
CA ALA A 84 -13.98 3.26 1.10
C ALA A 84 -13.81 4.53 1.96
N GLY A 85 -12.59 5.07 1.97
CA GLY A 85 -12.24 6.23 2.76
C GLY A 85 -11.60 5.91 4.11
N ASP A 86 -11.64 4.65 4.54
CA ASP A 86 -10.96 4.24 5.77
C ASP A 86 -9.46 4.16 5.55
N ILE A 87 -8.71 4.57 6.56
CA ILE A 87 -7.25 4.47 6.57
C ILE A 87 -6.86 3.76 7.87
N VAL A 88 -6.06 2.70 7.74
CA VAL A 88 -5.66 1.88 8.88
C VAL A 88 -4.15 1.77 8.91
N ARG A 89 -3.55 2.06 10.07
CA ARG A 89 -2.15 1.78 10.33
C ARG A 89 -2.05 0.46 11.09
N ILE A 90 -1.14 -0.41 10.64
CA ILE A 90 -0.84 -1.66 11.35
C ILE A 90 0.64 -1.67 11.69
N ALA A 91 0.94 -1.82 12.99
CA ALA A 91 2.31 -1.91 13.48
C ALA A 91 2.98 -3.19 12.93
N PRO A 92 4.33 -3.24 12.88
CA PRO A 92 5.02 -4.40 12.30
C PRO A 92 4.56 -5.74 12.86
N ASP A 93 4.43 -5.86 14.16
CA ASP A 93 4.10 -7.13 14.84
C ASP A 93 2.64 -7.55 14.70
N GLY A 94 1.76 -6.67 14.23
CA GLY A 94 0.33 -6.99 14.09
C GLY A 94 0.11 -8.07 13.03
N LYS A 95 -0.40 -9.22 13.44
CA LYS A 95 -0.70 -10.33 12.54
C LYS A 95 -1.98 -10.02 11.79
N ARG A 96 -1.93 -9.94 10.47
CA ARG A 96 -3.03 -9.42 9.68
C ARG A 96 -3.40 -10.32 8.50
N GLN A 97 -4.68 -10.27 8.16
CA GLN A 97 -5.22 -10.86 6.95
C GLN A 97 -6.40 -10.01 6.46
N PHE A 98 -6.52 -9.83 5.15
CA PHE A 98 -7.54 -8.98 4.55
C PHE A 98 -8.56 -9.81 3.78
N PHE A 99 -9.82 -9.40 3.85
CA PHE A 99 -10.96 -10.07 3.25
C PHE A 99 -11.86 -9.04 2.57
N ALA A 100 -12.31 -9.35 1.36
CA ALA A 100 -13.45 -8.64 0.76
C ALA A 100 -14.74 -9.10 1.43
N ALA A 101 -15.75 -8.23 1.45
CA ALA A 101 -17.08 -8.63 1.90
C ALA A 101 -17.68 -9.67 0.94
N ASP A 102 -18.63 -10.45 1.42
CA ASP A 102 -19.27 -11.47 0.59
C ASP A 102 -20.03 -10.85 -0.60
N ASP A 103 -20.53 -9.64 -0.42
CA ASP A 103 -21.35 -8.93 -1.41
C ASP A 103 -20.64 -7.74 -2.05
N SER A 104 -19.34 -7.56 -1.84
CA SER A 104 -18.61 -6.41 -2.36
C SER A 104 -17.14 -6.74 -2.60
N GLU A 105 -16.59 -6.22 -3.70
CA GLU A 105 -15.14 -6.16 -3.88
C GLU A 105 -14.52 -5.18 -2.89
N ILE A 106 -13.20 -5.22 -2.75
CA ILE A 106 -12.45 -4.21 -2.02
C ILE A 106 -11.17 -3.91 -2.78
N SER A 107 -10.86 -2.62 -2.91
CA SER A 107 -9.58 -2.16 -3.47
C SER A 107 -8.89 -1.27 -2.46
N TYR A 108 -7.60 -1.48 -2.31
CA TYR A 108 -6.85 -0.71 -1.32
C TYR A 108 -5.39 -0.53 -1.74
N ALA A 109 -4.82 0.57 -1.28
CA ALA A 109 -3.38 0.80 -1.35
C ALA A 109 -2.76 0.37 -0.02
N CYS A 110 -1.61 -0.29 -0.09
CA CYS A 110 -0.81 -0.62 1.07
C CYS A 110 0.54 0.08 0.95
N ILE A 111 0.90 0.85 1.96
CA ILE A 111 2.15 1.58 2.00
C ILE A 111 2.99 1.01 3.14
N GLN A 112 4.17 0.49 2.81
CA GLN A 112 5.13 0.00 3.79
C GLN A 112 6.24 1.00 3.98
N VAL A 113 6.54 1.32 5.24
CA VAL A 113 7.68 2.15 5.60
C VAL A 113 8.34 1.57 6.85
N LYS A 114 9.64 1.78 7.00
CA LYS A 114 10.32 1.35 8.21
C LYS A 114 9.77 2.15 9.40
N ALA A 115 9.27 1.44 10.41
CA ALA A 115 8.70 2.08 11.59
C ALA A 115 9.73 2.97 12.27
N GLY A 116 9.30 4.17 12.68
CA GLY A 116 10.14 5.11 13.37
C GLY A 116 11.19 5.82 12.51
N SER A 117 11.11 5.70 11.18
CA SER A 117 12.14 6.23 10.29
C SER A 117 11.91 7.68 9.83
N LEU A 118 10.72 8.22 10.02
CA LEU A 118 10.41 9.57 9.57
C LEU A 118 10.93 10.58 10.62
N GLU A 119 12.03 11.25 10.29
CA GLU A 119 12.69 12.19 11.23
C GLU A 119 11.96 13.52 11.33
N ALA A 120 11.47 14.03 10.20
CA ALA A 120 10.76 15.30 10.13
C ALA A 120 9.60 15.18 9.15
N TYR A 121 8.54 15.94 9.38
CA TYR A 121 7.37 15.88 8.50
C TYR A 121 6.72 17.25 8.37
N THR A 122 5.99 17.42 7.26
CA THR A 122 5.27 18.65 6.89
C THR A 122 6.19 19.88 6.97
N ALA A 123 5.86 20.86 7.81
CA ALA A 123 6.59 22.12 7.89
C ALA A 123 8.05 21.98 8.33
N ASP A 124 8.38 20.91 9.06
CA ASP A 124 9.74 20.68 9.54
C ASP A 124 10.70 20.23 8.42
N ASP A 125 10.16 19.64 7.36
CA ASP A 125 10.95 19.17 6.22
C ASP A 125 10.77 20.04 4.99
N ALA A 126 9.58 20.61 4.80
CA ALA A 126 9.25 21.35 3.59
C ALA A 126 9.99 22.71 3.56
N VAL A 127 10.43 23.09 2.37
CA VAL A 127 11.01 24.41 2.11
C VAL A 127 10.08 25.13 1.15
N ILE A 128 9.64 26.32 1.55
CA ILE A 128 8.78 27.17 0.73
C ILE A 128 9.65 28.13 -0.07
N GLU A 129 9.45 28.10 -1.36
CA GLU A 129 10.24 28.88 -2.31
C GLU A 129 9.62 30.23 -2.65
#